data_25346998bde3098ae7ef99ece6aae2f0
#
_entry.id   25346998bde3098ae7ef99ece6aae2f0
#
_cell.length_a   1.000
_cell.length_b   1.000
_cell.length_c   1.000
_cell.angle_alpha   90.00
_cell.angle_beta   90.00
_cell.angle_gamma   90.00
#
_symmetry.space_group_name_H-M   'P 1'
#
loop_
_entity.id
_entity.type
_entity.pdbx_description
1 polymer ?
#
loop_
_entity_poly.entity_id
_entity_poly.type
_entity_poly.pdbx_seq_one_letter_code
_entity_poly.pdbx_strand_id
1 'polypeptide(L)'
;PLLEHLRVSFNHVIDNVGPHGLPLIGRADWNDCLNLNCFSSDPNESFQTTENRTEGSKAESLMIAGLFVYCGGLYSELCSKLSLTEEAERAAKAVDAMSRAVQEYGWDGEWYLRAYDFFGGKVGSSENEEGKIFIESQGWCSMAQIGKESRMPQRALDSVKKYLDCEHGMVLNYPAY
;
A
#
# COMPACT_ATOMS: atom_id res chain seq x y z
N PRO A 1 21.79 6.20 -16.34
CA PRO A 1 21.31 7.04 -15.23
C PRO A 1 19.86 6.79 -14.85
N LEU A 2 18.86 6.97 -15.79
CA LEU A 2 17.44 6.80 -15.44
C LEU A 2 17.11 5.37 -15.00
N LEU A 3 17.54 4.37 -15.78
CA LEU A 3 17.32 2.96 -15.46
C LEU A 3 17.90 2.59 -14.08
N GLU A 4 19.05 3.16 -13.72
CA GLU A 4 19.66 2.92 -12.41
C GLU A 4 18.81 3.51 -11.27
N HIS A 5 18.25 4.70 -11.46
CA HIS A 5 17.32 5.27 -10.47
C HIS A 5 16.07 4.41 -10.31
N LEU A 6 15.50 3.90 -11.41
CA LEU A 6 14.36 2.99 -11.35
C LEU A 6 14.71 1.69 -10.60
N ARG A 7 15.90 1.12 -10.87
CA ARG A 7 16.39 -0.09 -10.18
C ARG A 7 16.55 0.14 -8.69
N VAL A 8 17.17 1.25 -8.29
CA VAL A 8 17.37 1.60 -6.88
C VAL A 8 16.04 1.78 -6.18
N SER A 9 15.10 2.51 -6.79
CA SER A 9 13.75 2.72 -6.22
C SER A 9 12.98 1.42 -6.10
N PHE A 10 13.03 0.56 -7.12
CA PHE A 10 12.37 -0.75 -7.10
C PHE A 10 12.96 -1.64 -6.00
N ASN A 11 14.28 -1.72 -5.92
CA ASN A 11 14.97 -2.53 -4.91
C ASN A 11 14.68 -2.03 -3.50
N HIS A 12 14.65 -0.71 -3.30
CA HIS A 12 14.34 -0.15 -1.98
C HIS A 12 13.02 -0.70 -1.41
N VAL A 13 12.00 -0.84 -2.24
CA VAL A 13 10.70 -1.37 -1.76
C VAL A 13 10.81 -2.84 -1.37
N ILE A 14 11.42 -3.68 -2.21
CA ILE A 14 11.51 -5.13 -1.92
C ILE A 14 12.49 -5.48 -0.80
N ASP A 15 13.49 -4.61 -0.57
CA ASP A 15 14.46 -4.77 0.51
C ASP A 15 13.94 -4.26 1.86
N ASN A 16 12.80 -3.54 1.86
CA ASN A 16 12.19 -2.94 3.03
C ASN A 16 10.71 -3.31 3.14
N VAL A 17 10.46 -4.57 3.45
CA VAL A 17 9.12 -5.10 3.70
C VAL A 17 8.94 -5.46 5.17
N GLY A 18 7.71 -5.36 5.65
CA GLY A 18 7.32 -5.66 7.02
C GLY A 18 6.88 -7.12 7.22
N PRO A 19 6.24 -7.40 8.37
CA PRO A 19 5.84 -8.76 8.75
C PRO A 19 4.89 -9.44 7.78
N HIS A 20 4.07 -8.68 7.05
CA HIS A 20 3.12 -9.20 6.08
C HIS A 20 3.70 -9.24 4.64
N GLY A 21 4.99 -8.89 4.46
CA GLY A 21 5.59 -8.78 3.14
C GLY A 21 5.12 -7.55 2.36
N LEU A 22 4.53 -6.58 3.04
CA LEU A 22 4.09 -5.30 2.49
C LEU A 22 5.17 -4.22 2.70
N PRO A 23 5.20 -3.14 1.89
CA PRO A 23 6.23 -2.12 2.02
C PRO A 23 6.17 -1.42 3.38
N LEU A 24 7.32 -1.30 4.03
CA LEU A 24 7.45 -0.51 5.25
C LEU A 24 7.25 0.97 4.96
N ILE A 25 6.54 1.63 5.86
CA ILE A 25 6.44 3.08 5.92
C ILE A 25 7.63 3.59 6.72
N GLY A 26 8.34 4.60 6.21
CA GLY A 26 9.38 5.28 6.96
C GLY A 26 8.80 6.20 8.04
N ARG A 27 9.12 7.47 7.95
CA ARG A 27 8.63 8.48 8.91
C ARG A 27 7.13 8.74 8.78
N ALA A 28 6.66 8.90 7.56
CA ALA A 28 5.25 9.16 7.25
C ALA A 28 4.89 8.47 5.93
N ASP A 29 3.62 8.16 5.75
CA ASP A 29 3.11 7.72 4.48
C ASP A 29 2.93 8.91 3.53
N TRP A 30 2.64 8.64 2.26
CA TRP A 30 2.40 9.66 1.24
C TRP A 30 1.40 10.74 1.70
N ASN A 31 0.42 10.34 2.46
CA ASN A 31 -0.53 11.24 3.09
C ASN A 31 -0.08 11.53 4.52
N ASP A 32 0.49 12.68 4.76
CA ASP A 32 1.02 13.13 6.06
C ASP A 32 -0.03 13.21 7.19
N CYS A 33 -1.30 12.94 6.90
CA CYS A 33 -2.37 12.88 7.88
C CYS A 33 -2.26 11.70 8.85
N LEU A 34 -1.49 10.66 8.50
CA LEU A 34 -1.40 9.43 9.28
C LEU A 34 0.04 9.15 9.70
N ASN A 35 0.36 9.34 10.97
CA ASN A 35 1.64 8.90 11.53
C ASN A 35 1.55 7.44 11.99
N LEU A 36 1.56 6.51 11.04
CA LEU A 36 1.37 5.08 11.28
C LEU A 36 2.54 4.41 12.01
N ASN A 37 3.72 5.04 12.05
CA ASN A 37 4.88 4.60 12.82
C ASN A 37 5.01 5.32 14.18
N CYS A 38 3.97 5.96 14.66
CA CYS A 38 3.93 6.47 16.02
C CYS A 38 4.01 5.30 16.99
N PHE A 39 4.98 5.32 17.89
CA PHE A 39 5.20 4.27 18.89
C PHE A 39 4.56 4.59 20.25
N SER A 40 3.91 5.73 20.40
CA SER A 40 3.11 6.07 21.57
C SER A 40 1.64 5.82 21.30
N SER A 41 0.93 5.29 22.29
CA SER A 41 -0.52 5.17 22.29
C SER A 41 -1.24 6.39 22.84
N ASP A 42 -0.50 7.40 23.34
CA ASP A 42 -1.07 8.67 23.79
C ASP A 42 -1.30 9.61 22.60
N PRO A 43 -2.54 10.03 22.31
CA PRO A 43 -2.85 10.96 21.23
C PRO A 43 -2.07 12.28 21.29
N ASN A 44 -1.70 12.74 22.50
CA ASN A 44 -0.90 13.95 22.70
C ASN A 44 0.56 13.77 22.25
N GLU A 45 0.99 12.53 22.07
CA GLU A 45 2.35 12.17 21.63
C GLU A 45 2.39 11.68 20.18
N SER A 46 1.40 12.01 19.37
CA SER A 46 1.30 11.57 17.96
C SER A 46 2.49 11.96 17.07
N PHE A 47 3.33 12.90 17.52
CA PHE A 47 4.57 13.29 16.84
C PHE A 47 5.73 12.31 17.08
N GLN A 48 5.63 11.40 18.03
CA GLN A 48 6.66 10.39 18.31
C GLN A 48 6.63 9.30 17.24
N THR A 49 7.62 9.26 16.39
CA THR A 49 7.71 8.31 15.27
C THR A 49 9.12 7.75 15.13
N THR A 50 9.24 6.61 14.48
CA THR A 50 10.52 5.92 14.23
C THR A 50 11.47 6.69 13.32
N GLU A 51 11.10 7.88 12.85
CA GLU A 51 11.85 8.67 11.88
C GLU A 51 12.14 7.89 10.58
N ASN A 52 12.74 8.47 9.59
CA ASN A 52 12.99 7.87 8.27
C ASN A 52 13.96 6.67 8.27
N ARG A 53 13.84 5.77 9.23
CA ARG A 53 14.72 4.60 9.34
C ARG A 53 13.91 3.35 9.12
N THR A 54 14.45 2.46 8.31
CA THR A 54 13.93 1.09 8.17
C THR A 54 14.08 0.32 9.48
N GLU A 55 15.14 0.60 10.22
CA GLU A 55 15.36 0.06 11.55
C GLU A 55 14.35 0.65 12.54
N GLY A 56 13.50 -0.22 13.10
CA GLY A 56 12.42 0.16 13.99
C GLY A 56 11.10 0.55 13.29
N SER A 57 11.09 0.76 11.99
CA SER A 57 9.85 0.91 11.22
C SER A 57 9.10 -0.42 11.17
N LYS A 58 7.80 -0.40 11.46
CA LYS A 58 6.94 -1.59 11.47
C LYS A 58 5.65 -1.41 10.68
N ALA A 59 5.19 -0.17 10.54
CA ALA A 59 3.98 0.13 9.79
C ALA A 59 4.17 -0.20 8.31
N GLU A 60 3.13 -0.75 7.69
CA GLU A 60 3.13 -1.23 6.31
C GLU A 60 2.03 -0.54 5.51
N SER A 61 2.30 -0.18 4.25
CA SER A 61 1.38 0.56 3.39
C SER A 61 0.80 -0.29 2.28
N LEU A 62 -0.53 -0.45 2.27
CA LEU A 62 -1.26 -1.08 1.16
C LEU A 62 -1.33 -0.16 -0.08
N MET A 63 -1.34 1.17 0.13
CA MET A 63 -1.28 2.13 -0.97
C MET A 63 0.03 1.96 -1.77
N ILE A 64 1.17 1.94 -1.07
CA ILE A 64 2.49 1.75 -1.70
C ILE A 64 2.60 0.35 -2.30
N ALA A 65 2.04 -0.68 -1.68
CA ALA A 65 2.00 -2.03 -2.24
C ALA A 65 1.25 -2.06 -3.58
N GLY A 66 0.09 -1.42 -3.68
CA GLY A 66 -0.66 -1.30 -4.93
C GLY A 66 0.10 -0.53 -6.01
N LEU A 67 0.71 0.62 -5.63
CA LEU A 67 1.58 1.41 -6.50
C LEU A 67 2.78 0.58 -6.99
N PHE A 68 3.43 -0.17 -6.09
CA PHE A 68 4.55 -1.05 -6.43
C PHE A 68 4.15 -2.12 -7.44
N VAL A 69 3.02 -2.80 -7.25
CA VAL A 69 2.54 -3.82 -8.20
C VAL A 69 2.30 -3.20 -9.57
N TYR A 70 1.67 -2.04 -9.64
CA TYR A 70 1.42 -1.34 -10.90
C TYR A 70 2.71 -0.90 -11.60
N CYS A 71 3.54 -0.12 -10.91
CA CYS A 71 4.80 0.40 -11.48
C CYS A 71 5.85 -0.69 -11.70
N GLY A 72 5.89 -1.69 -10.83
CA GLY A 72 6.81 -2.82 -10.95
C GLY A 72 6.52 -3.69 -12.17
N GLY A 73 5.24 -3.86 -12.54
CA GLY A 73 4.85 -4.49 -13.79
C GLY A 73 5.41 -3.74 -15.01
N LEU A 74 5.28 -2.42 -15.02
CA LEU A 74 5.84 -1.56 -16.06
C LEU A 74 7.38 -1.62 -16.08
N TYR A 75 8.01 -1.70 -14.91
CA TYR A 75 9.47 -1.86 -14.81
C TYR A 75 9.94 -3.20 -15.38
N SER A 76 9.25 -4.31 -15.07
CA SER A 76 9.53 -5.62 -15.65
C SER A 76 9.41 -5.61 -17.19
N GLU A 77 8.35 -4.98 -17.71
CA GLU A 77 8.16 -4.81 -19.16
C GLU A 77 9.28 -3.98 -19.80
N LEU A 78 9.68 -2.87 -19.16
CA LEU A 78 10.80 -2.05 -19.61
C LEU A 78 12.11 -2.86 -19.67
N CYS A 79 12.42 -3.62 -18.62
CA CYS A 79 13.58 -4.49 -18.57
C CYS A 79 13.56 -5.53 -19.71
N SER A 80 12.41 -6.13 -19.98
CA SER A 80 12.24 -7.06 -21.11
C SER A 80 12.51 -6.39 -22.46
N LYS A 81 12.00 -5.19 -22.69
CA LYS A 81 12.24 -4.40 -23.91
C LYS A 81 13.71 -4.02 -24.09
N LEU A 82 14.44 -3.88 -22.99
CA LEU A 82 15.89 -3.60 -22.98
C LEU A 82 16.74 -4.88 -23.04
N SER A 83 16.13 -6.05 -23.20
CA SER A 83 16.80 -7.37 -23.20
C SER A 83 17.53 -7.69 -21.87
N LEU A 84 17.09 -7.11 -20.76
CA LEU A 84 17.57 -7.37 -19.40
C LEU A 84 16.74 -8.50 -18.78
N THR A 85 16.87 -9.71 -19.31
CA THR A 85 15.97 -10.85 -19.02
C THR A 85 15.95 -11.22 -17.53
N GLU A 86 17.11 -11.35 -16.90
CA GLU A 86 17.23 -11.70 -15.47
C GLU A 86 16.56 -10.66 -14.57
N GLU A 87 16.75 -9.39 -14.88
CA GLU A 87 16.15 -8.27 -14.16
C GLU A 87 14.62 -8.26 -14.33
N ALA A 88 14.13 -8.50 -15.55
CA ALA A 88 12.70 -8.59 -15.85
C ALA A 88 12.02 -9.72 -15.07
N GLU A 89 12.64 -10.92 -15.05
CA GLU A 89 12.13 -12.07 -14.31
C GLU A 89 12.13 -11.84 -12.80
N ARG A 90 13.19 -11.22 -12.27
CA ARG A 90 13.30 -10.85 -10.87
C ARG A 90 12.20 -9.86 -10.49
N ALA A 91 12.00 -8.84 -11.31
CA ALA A 91 10.96 -7.85 -11.10
C ALA A 91 9.55 -8.47 -11.14
N ALA A 92 9.27 -9.32 -12.11
CA ALA A 92 7.99 -10.03 -12.21
C ALA A 92 7.69 -10.88 -10.96
N LYS A 93 8.70 -11.62 -10.46
CA LYS A 93 8.57 -12.43 -9.23
C LYS A 93 8.27 -11.57 -8.00
N ALA A 94 8.92 -10.41 -7.87
CA ALA A 94 8.69 -9.50 -6.75
C ALA A 94 7.29 -8.88 -6.81
N VAL A 95 6.84 -8.47 -7.98
CA VAL A 95 5.48 -7.96 -8.23
C VAL A 95 4.42 -9.00 -7.87
N ASP A 96 4.62 -10.25 -8.29
CA ASP A 96 3.71 -11.36 -8.01
C ASP A 96 3.67 -11.68 -6.50
N ALA A 97 4.81 -11.67 -5.81
CA ALA A 97 4.88 -11.84 -4.37
C ALA A 97 4.13 -10.74 -3.61
N MET A 98 4.33 -9.47 -4.00
CA MET A 98 3.63 -8.33 -3.41
C MET A 98 2.12 -8.42 -3.66
N SER A 99 1.70 -8.77 -4.87
CA SER A 99 0.29 -8.96 -5.19
C SER A 99 -0.37 -10.04 -4.33
N ARG A 100 0.33 -11.14 -4.06
CA ARG A 100 -0.16 -12.18 -3.14
C ARG A 100 -0.25 -11.66 -1.69
N ALA A 101 0.76 -10.94 -1.23
CA ALA A 101 0.75 -10.35 0.11
C ALA A 101 -0.47 -9.41 0.31
N VAL A 102 -0.76 -8.56 -0.68
CA VAL A 102 -1.96 -7.71 -0.63
C VAL A 102 -3.25 -8.52 -0.59
N GLN A 103 -3.35 -9.60 -1.37
CA GLN A 103 -4.56 -10.45 -1.37
C GLN A 103 -4.76 -11.18 -0.05
N GLU A 104 -3.67 -11.63 0.58
CA GLU A 104 -3.70 -12.41 1.83
C GLU A 104 -3.90 -11.53 3.06
N TYR A 105 -3.18 -10.43 3.15
CA TYR A 105 -3.15 -9.57 4.34
C TYR A 105 -3.85 -8.21 4.15
N GLY A 106 -4.01 -7.76 2.93
CA GLY A 106 -4.52 -6.42 2.62
C GLY A 106 -6.01 -6.35 2.28
N TRP A 107 -6.77 -7.44 2.38
CA TRP A 107 -8.17 -7.49 2.01
C TRP A 107 -9.11 -7.62 3.20
N ASP A 108 -10.04 -6.68 3.35
CA ASP A 108 -11.00 -6.61 4.46
C ASP A 108 -12.39 -7.23 4.13
N GLY A 109 -12.46 -8.02 3.06
CA GLY A 109 -13.70 -8.66 2.62
C GLY A 109 -14.47 -7.87 1.55
N GLU A 110 -14.52 -6.54 1.63
CA GLU A 110 -15.21 -5.67 0.68
C GLU A 110 -14.29 -4.64 0.02
N TRP A 111 -13.14 -4.31 0.63
CA TRP A 111 -12.16 -3.34 0.15
C TRP A 111 -10.75 -3.65 0.62
N TYR A 112 -9.74 -2.95 0.09
CA TYR A 112 -8.35 -3.06 0.53
C TYR A 112 -8.13 -2.20 1.76
N LEU A 113 -7.41 -2.72 2.75
CA LEU A 113 -6.94 -1.97 3.91
C LEU A 113 -6.12 -0.75 3.47
N ARG A 114 -5.97 0.23 4.35
CA ARG A 114 -5.07 1.35 4.15
C ARG A 114 -3.63 1.00 4.53
N ALA A 115 -3.47 0.38 5.69
CA ALA A 115 -2.16 0.11 6.28
C ALA A 115 -2.26 -0.87 7.46
N TYR A 116 -1.09 -1.27 7.94
CA TYR A 116 -0.89 -1.73 9.31
C TYR A 116 -0.07 -0.67 10.05
N ASP A 117 -0.46 -0.35 11.29
CA ASP A 117 0.24 0.61 12.12
C ASP A 117 1.48 0.01 12.81
N PHE A 118 2.17 0.81 13.62
CA PHE A 118 3.34 0.39 14.39
C PHE A 118 3.07 -0.81 15.31
N PHE A 119 1.87 -0.94 15.83
CA PHE A 119 1.46 -2.01 16.75
C PHE A 119 0.90 -3.23 16.02
N GLY A 120 0.82 -3.19 14.68
CA GLY A 120 0.22 -4.24 13.86
C GLY A 120 -1.31 -4.16 13.77
N GLY A 121 -1.88 -3.05 14.20
CA GLY A 121 -3.32 -2.78 14.06
C GLY A 121 -3.67 -2.46 12.60
N LYS A 122 -4.83 -2.94 12.16
CA LYS A 122 -5.37 -2.63 10.82
C LYS A 122 -5.88 -1.20 10.77
N VAL A 123 -5.52 -0.48 9.73
CA VAL A 123 -6.06 0.84 9.39
C VAL A 123 -6.81 0.73 8.07
N GLY A 124 -8.00 1.28 8.01
CA GLY A 124 -8.86 1.14 6.84
C GLY A 124 -9.65 -0.16 6.83
N SER A 125 -9.97 -0.72 8.00
CA SER A 125 -10.76 -1.93 8.19
C SER A 125 -12.19 -1.62 8.62
N SER A 126 -13.11 -2.49 8.26
CA SER A 126 -14.49 -2.50 8.79
C SER A 126 -14.54 -2.61 10.33
N GLU A 127 -13.46 -3.14 10.93
CA GLU A 127 -13.31 -3.28 12.39
C GLU A 127 -12.99 -1.95 13.08
N ASN A 128 -12.50 -0.92 12.36
CA ASN A 128 -12.21 0.39 12.93
C ASN A 128 -13.51 1.15 13.25
N GLU A 129 -13.49 2.08 14.20
CA GLU A 129 -14.64 2.97 14.47
C GLU A 129 -14.72 4.07 13.41
N GLU A 130 -13.59 4.72 13.12
CA GLU A 130 -13.40 5.77 12.12
C GLU A 130 -12.37 5.33 11.09
N GLY A 131 -12.31 5.99 9.93
CA GLY A 131 -11.37 5.64 8.88
C GLY A 131 -11.46 4.17 8.43
N LYS A 132 -12.68 3.66 8.20
CA LYS A 132 -12.88 2.25 7.79
C LYS A 132 -12.45 1.99 6.36
N ILE A 133 -12.59 2.96 5.48
CA ILE A 133 -12.21 2.86 4.07
C ILE A 133 -11.49 4.13 3.62
N PHE A 134 -10.42 3.98 2.85
CA PHE A 134 -9.61 5.05 2.28
C PHE A 134 -9.52 4.90 0.77
N ILE A 135 -9.60 6.01 0.02
CA ILE A 135 -9.63 6.00 -1.44
C ILE A 135 -8.31 5.53 -2.07
N GLU A 136 -7.17 5.86 -1.47
CA GLU A 136 -5.84 5.67 -2.08
C GLU A 136 -5.53 4.20 -2.36
N SER A 137 -5.78 3.33 -1.37
CA SER A 137 -5.55 1.89 -1.52
C SER A 137 -6.47 1.29 -2.57
N GLN A 138 -7.75 1.73 -2.60
CA GLN A 138 -8.71 1.25 -3.57
C GLN A 138 -8.28 1.62 -5.00
N GLY A 139 -7.81 2.86 -5.18
CA GLY A 139 -7.33 3.33 -6.48
C GLY A 139 -6.13 2.52 -6.99
N TRP A 140 -5.05 2.47 -6.22
CA TRP A 140 -3.81 1.82 -6.67
C TRP A 140 -3.95 0.31 -6.81
N CYS A 141 -4.57 -0.38 -5.84
CA CYS A 141 -4.76 -1.83 -5.92
C CYS A 141 -5.70 -2.22 -7.08
N SER A 142 -6.72 -1.40 -7.36
CA SER A 142 -7.61 -1.65 -8.49
C SER A 142 -6.93 -1.40 -9.84
N MET A 143 -6.14 -0.34 -9.98
CA MET A 143 -5.34 -0.10 -11.20
C MET A 143 -4.33 -1.21 -11.45
N ALA A 144 -3.73 -1.73 -10.38
CA ALA A 144 -2.82 -2.86 -10.41
C ALA A 144 -3.52 -4.21 -10.66
N GLN A 145 -4.86 -4.25 -10.70
CA GLN A 145 -5.67 -5.45 -10.91
C GLN A 145 -5.40 -6.56 -9.88
N ILE A 146 -5.05 -6.19 -8.64
CA ILE A 146 -4.74 -7.15 -7.57
C ILE A 146 -6.01 -7.95 -7.22
N GLY A 147 -5.94 -9.27 -7.28
CA GLY A 147 -7.08 -10.13 -6.96
C GLY A 147 -8.24 -10.07 -7.96
N LYS A 148 -7.98 -9.70 -9.23
CA LYS A 148 -9.03 -9.58 -10.27
C LYS A 148 -9.85 -10.86 -10.47
N GLU A 149 -9.21 -12.03 -10.32
CA GLU A 149 -9.88 -13.33 -10.48
C GLU A 149 -10.95 -13.56 -9.39
N SER A 150 -10.77 -12.95 -8.23
CA SER A 150 -11.71 -12.94 -7.10
C SER A 150 -12.60 -11.69 -7.08
N ARG A 151 -12.55 -10.86 -8.13
CA ARG A 151 -13.31 -9.62 -8.29
C ARG A 151 -13.05 -8.59 -7.17
N MET A 152 -11.88 -8.64 -6.54
CA MET A 152 -11.50 -7.68 -5.49
C MET A 152 -11.52 -6.22 -5.98
N PRO A 153 -10.92 -5.86 -7.14
CA PRO A 153 -10.98 -4.49 -7.65
C PRO A 153 -12.41 -3.98 -7.84
N GLN A 154 -13.29 -4.79 -8.39
CA GLN A 154 -14.69 -4.39 -8.60
C GLN A 154 -15.41 -4.13 -7.29
N ARG A 155 -15.27 -5.04 -6.31
CA ARG A 155 -15.87 -4.88 -4.97
C ARG A 155 -15.34 -3.67 -4.24
N ALA A 156 -14.03 -3.41 -4.34
CA ALA A 156 -13.40 -2.23 -3.77
C ALA A 156 -13.97 -0.93 -4.36
N LEU A 157 -14.14 -0.86 -5.68
CA LEU A 157 -14.73 0.31 -6.35
C LEU A 157 -16.22 0.46 -6.05
N ASP A 158 -16.97 -0.63 -5.91
CA ASP A 158 -18.36 -0.61 -5.45
C ASP A 158 -18.45 -0.04 -4.01
N SER A 159 -17.50 -0.39 -3.14
CA SER A 159 -17.38 0.16 -1.79
C SER A 159 -17.00 1.64 -1.79
N VAL A 160 -16.08 2.06 -2.67
CA VAL A 160 -15.76 3.49 -2.88
C VAL A 160 -17.03 4.26 -3.24
N LYS A 161 -17.78 3.80 -4.24
CA LYS A 161 -19.02 4.43 -4.65
C LYS A 161 -20.05 4.51 -3.52
N LYS A 162 -20.10 3.47 -2.69
CA LYS A 162 -21.09 3.38 -1.59
C LYS A 162 -20.75 4.30 -0.42
N TYR A 163 -19.47 4.43 -0.08
CA TYR A 163 -19.05 5.06 1.19
C TYR A 163 -18.32 6.39 1.00
N LEU A 164 -17.63 6.60 -0.13
CA LEU A 164 -16.79 7.77 -0.35
C LEU A 164 -17.38 8.77 -1.35
N ASP A 165 -18.36 8.36 -2.15
CA ASP A 165 -19.02 9.25 -3.11
C ASP A 165 -20.02 10.17 -2.41
N CYS A 166 -19.92 11.48 -2.67
CA CYS A 166 -20.85 12.48 -2.15
C CYS A 166 -21.13 13.56 -3.22
N GLU A 167 -22.06 14.47 -2.95
CA GLU A 167 -22.45 15.52 -3.89
C GLU A 167 -21.31 16.45 -4.31
N HIS A 168 -20.22 16.50 -3.54
CA HIS A 168 -19.04 17.34 -3.81
C HIS A 168 -17.86 16.56 -4.40
N GLY A 169 -17.99 15.26 -4.62
CA GLY A 169 -16.95 14.38 -5.15
C GLY A 169 -16.61 13.23 -4.21
N MET A 170 -15.38 12.74 -4.29
CA MET A 170 -14.91 11.64 -3.43
C MET A 170 -14.23 12.18 -2.17
N VAL A 171 -14.67 11.71 -1.00
CA VAL A 171 -13.96 11.98 0.25
C VAL A 171 -12.77 11.03 0.43
N LEU A 172 -11.79 11.46 1.21
CA LEU A 172 -10.55 10.71 1.41
C LEU A 172 -10.78 9.38 2.14
N ASN A 173 -11.57 9.43 3.22
CA ASN A 173 -11.90 8.30 4.07
C ASN A 173 -13.32 8.42 4.65
N TYR A 174 -13.83 7.32 5.21
CA TYR A 174 -15.14 7.29 5.85
C TYR A 174 -15.21 6.19 6.92
N PRO A 175 -15.87 6.42 8.08
CA PRO A 175 -16.19 7.76 8.60
C PRO A 175 -14.93 8.60 8.80
N ALA A 176 -15.05 9.93 8.74
CA ALA A 176 -13.92 10.82 9.01
C ALA A 176 -13.54 10.78 10.50
N TYR A 177 -12.28 11.06 10.79
CA TYR A 177 -11.77 11.26 12.16
C TYR A 177 -12.30 12.54 12.77
#